data_d192108d55a2b24d85256103d9b60739
#
_entry.id   d192108d55a2b24d85256103d9b60739
#
_cell.length_a   1.000
_cell.length_b   1.000
_cell.length_c   1.000
_cell.angle_alpha   90.00
_cell.angle_beta   90.00
_cell.angle_gamma   90.00
#
_symmetry.space_group_name_H-M   'P 1'
#
loop_
_entity.id
_entity.type
_entity.pdbx_description
1 polymer ?
#
loop_
_entity_poly.entity_id
_entity_poly.type
_entity_poly.pdbx_seq_one_letter_code
_entity_poly.pdbx_strand_id
1 'polypeptide(L)'
;MPFDFITPLDRRQYPSQKWDRYASDVMPLWIADMDFSAPPAVTRALAERVAHPVYGYAKPSEGLDDSLCDWSREHYGWEVPRDSIVWLPGVVPALHLASLALTSPGAGVVTTTPIYPPFLKVAQKTGRLAQMAPLAEPETQGGPWRLDLEALEAAITPETELLLWCHPHNPTGRVWREEELEALAELVERHDLLVVSDELHADLVVAPTARHIPLASLSERLAARCVTLWAPSKTFNTAGLTFACAVITDPKLRARFTGAANGLMPDTNVLGMAATEAAWREGEPWRQELLGVLRDNLDLLESHVARWDGVSMSRPQATYLAWLDMRKAGLGESPQQTLLEECDVALSDGADFGWPGFVRLNYGTTRVQLEKALQQMDERLQKG
;
A
#
# COMPACT_ATOMS: atom_id res chain seq x y z
N MET A 1 27.34 -1.58 1.64
CA MET A 1 26.02 -2.24 1.55
C MET A 1 26.20 -3.47 0.67
N PRO A 2 25.75 -4.66 1.06
CA PRO A 2 25.84 -5.85 0.21
C PRO A 2 24.83 -5.83 -0.95
N PHE A 3 23.85 -4.92 -0.94
CA PHE A 3 22.86 -4.75 -1.99
C PHE A 3 23.02 -3.43 -2.71
N ASP A 4 22.75 -3.40 -4.04
CA ASP A 4 22.90 -2.19 -4.84
C ASP A 4 21.58 -1.38 -4.88
N PHE A 5 21.53 -0.32 -4.08
CA PHE A 5 20.46 0.69 -4.10
C PHE A 5 20.92 2.03 -4.69
N ILE A 6 22.14 2.07 -5.27
CA ILE A 6 22.77 3.30 -5.75
C ILE A 6 22.71 3.42 -7.25
N THR A 7 22.97 2.31 -7.98
CA THR A 7 23.04 2.31 -9.44
C THR A 7 21.67 2.39 -10.06
N PRO A 8 21.34 3.43 -10.83
CA PRO A 8 20.08 3.51 -11.57
C PRO A 8 19.95 2.36 -12.58
N LEU A 9 18.82 1.66 -12.53
CA LEU A 9 18.50 0.64 -13.53
C LEU A 9 17.84 1.29 -14.74
N ASP A 10 18.23 0.88 -15.95
CA ASP A 10 17.51 1.25 -17.16
C ASP A 10 16.21 0.44 -17.26
N ARG A 11 15.12 1.05 -16.78
CA ARG A 11 13.78 0.46 -16.76
C ARG A 11 13.08 0.49 -18.12
N ARG A 12 13.63 1.22 -19.10
CA ARG A 12 13.04 1.34 -20.46
C ARG A 12 13.47 0.22 -21.40
N GLN A 13 14.42 -0.64 -21.01
CA GLN A 13 14.78 -1.84 -21.77
C GLN A 13 13.66 -2.88 -21.84
N TYR A 14 12.75 -2.84 -20.87
CA TYR A 14 11.59 -3.74 -20.79
C TYR A 14 10.32 -2.91 -20.54
N PRO A 15 9.14 -3.38 -20.98
CA PRO A 15 7.88 -2.67 -20.77
C PRO A 15 7.67 -2.31 -19.30
N SER A 16 7.46 -1.03 -19.04
CA SER A 16 7.28 -0.51 -17.67
C SER A 16 6.16 0.52 -17.63
N GLN A 17 5.05 0.21 -16.98
CA GLN A 17 3.95 1.16 -16.80
C GLN A 17 4.42 2.48 -16.19
N LYS A 18 5.43 2.45 -15.31
CA LYS A 18 6.00 3.64 -14.67
C LYS A 18 6.72 4.52 -15.67
N TRP A 19 7.60 3.92 -16.47
CA TRP A 19 8.56 4.64 -17.31
C TRP A 19 8.07 4.90 -18.73
N ASP A 20 7.14 4.09 -19.26
CA ASP A 20 6.69 4.20 -20.66
C ASP A 20 5.47 5.11 -20.84
N ARG A 21 4.86 5.57 -19.71
CA ARG A 21 3.67 6.42 -19.75
C ARG A 21 3.97 7.84 -20.23
N TYR A 22 5.18 8.34 -19.97
CA TYR A 22 5.59 9.72 -20.25
C TYR A 22 6.81 9.75 -21.17
N ALA A 23 7.11 10.93 -21.72
CA ALA A 23 8.31 11.17 -22.54
C ALA A 23 9.60 10.81 -21.77
N SER A 24 10.71 10.62 -22.50
CA SER A 24 11.95 10.08 -21.94
C SER A 24 12.66 11.02 -20.97
N ASP A 25 12.42 12.31 -21.06
CA ASP A 25 12.93 13.39 -20.20
C ASP A 25 12.16 13.54 -18.89
N VAL A 26 10.90 13.07 -18.84
CA VAL A 26 10.08 13.13 -17.64
C VAL A 26 10.54 12.12 -16.60
N MET A 27 10.71 12.58 -15.34
CA MET A 27 11.01 11.74 -14.18
C MET A 27 9.71 11.18 -13.56
N PRO A 28 9.46 9.85 -13.66
CA PRO A 28 8.20 9.27 -13.20
C PRO A 28 8.28 8.88 -11.72
N LEU A 29 7.68 9.68 -10.85
CA LEU A 29 7.54 9.41 -9.42
C LEU A 29 6.06 9.23 -8.99
N TRP A 30 5.21 8.74 -9.89
CA TRP A 30 3.75 8.68 -9.72
C TRP A 30 3.22 7.34 -9.17
N ILE A 31 3.68 6.21 -9.69
CA ILE A 31 3.15 4.89 -9.31
C ILE A 31 3.96 4.26 -8.15
N ALA A 32 3.29 3.49 -7.30
CA ALA A 32 3.90 2.77 -6.19
C ALA A 32 4.64 1.49 -6.67
N ASP A 33 5.78 1.71 -7.31
CA ASP A 33 6.72 0.75 -7.87
C ASP A 33 8.14 1.35 -7.67
N MET A 34 9.05 0.62 -7.05
CA MET A 34 10.40 1.10 -6.77
C MET A 34 11.33 0.89 -7.97
N ASP A 35 12.41 1.67 -8.04
CA ASP A 35 13.44 1.53 -9.08
C ASP A 35 14.68 0.77 -8.59
N PHE A 36 14.49 -0.15 -7.66
CA PHE A 36 15.53 -1.03 -7.13
C PHE A 36 15.34 -2.46 -7.64
N SER A 37 16.45 -3.20 -7.77
CA SER A 37 16.38 -4.64 -8.01
C SER A 37 15.66 -5.33 -6.87
N ALA A 38 14.85 -6.34 -7.18
CA ALA A 38 14.32 -7.24 -6.17
C ALA A 38 15.48 -7.96 -5.40
N PRO A 39 15.23 -8.49 -4.19
CA PRO A 39 16.25 -9.22 -3.45
C PRO A 39 16.91 -10.33 -4.29
N PRO A 40 18.23 -10.55 -4.16
CA PRO A 40 18.91 -11.65 -4.89
C PRO A 40 18.30 -13.03 -4.63
N ALA A 41 17.75 -13.26 -3.43
CA ALA A 41 17.04 -14.50 -3.11
C ALA A 41 15.82 -14.72 -4.00
N VAL A 42 15.03 -13.64 -4.23
CA VAL A 42 13.87 -13.67 -5.12
C VAL A 42 14.30 -13.98 -6.57
N THR A 43 15.32 -13.27 -7.07
CA THR A 43 15.83 -13.48 -8.43
C THR A 43 16.33 -14.91 -8.63
N ARG A 44 17.05 -15.47 -7.64
CA ARG A 44 17.53 -16.86 -7.65
C ARG A 44 16.37 -17.86 -7.68
N ALA A 45 15.38 -17.70 -6.80
CA ALA A 45 14.21 -18.58 -6.76
C ALA A 45 13.40 -18.55 -8.06
N LEU A 46 13.27 -17.37 -8.68
CA LEU A 46 12.64 -17.24 -9.99
C LEU A 46 13.42 -17.97 -11.08
N ALA A 47 14.75 -17.82 -11.11
CA ALA A 47 15.61 -18.50 -12.09
C ALA A 47 15.51 -20.03 -11.95
N GLU A 48 15.55 -20.56 -10.73
CA GLU A 48 15.37 -21.98 -10.44
C GLU A 48 13.99 -22.47 -10.88
N ARG A 49 12.93 -21.71 -10.58
CA ARG A 49 11.57 -22.08 -10.97
C ARG A 49 11.37 -22.04 -12.50
N VAL A 50 11.98 -21.09 -13.20
CA VAL A 50 11.97 -21.01 -14.67
C VAL A 50 12.76 -22.14 -15.32
N ALA A 51 13.84 -22.60 -14.70
CA ALA A 51 14.62 -23.74 -15.18
C ALA A 51 13.81 -25.07 -15.24
N HIS A 52 12.70 -25.17 -14.48
CA HIS A 52 11.69 -26.22 -14.64
C HIS A 52 10.57 -25.74 -15.58
N PRO A 53 10.58 -26.10 -16.87
CA PRO A 53 9.78 -25.46 -17.91
C PRO A 53 8.32 -25.93 -17.98
N VAL A 54 7.73 -26.36 -16.88
CA VAL A 54 6.31 -26.72 -16.78
C VAL A 54 5.59 -25.74 -15.87
N TYR A 55 4.72 -24.93 -16.43
CA TYR A 55 3.98 -23.86 -15.74
C TYR A 55 2.49 -24.21 -15.60
N GLY A 56 2.20 -25.47 -15.24
CA GLY A 56 0.84 -25.97 -15.02
C GLY A 56 0.26 -25.46 -13.69
N TYR A 57 -0.99 -25.88 -13.42
CA TYR A 57 -1.65 -25.55 -12.16
C TYR A 57 -0.83 -26.06 -10.96
N ALA A 58 -0.64 -25.19 -9.98
CA ALA A 58 0.10 -25.53 -8.77
C ALA A 58 -0.71 -25.16 -7.53
N LYS A 59 -0.47 -25.90 -6.46
CA LYS A 59 -0.93 -25.56 -5.12
C LYS A 59 0.20 -24.88 -4.36
N PRO A 60 -0.10 -23.94 -3.46
CA PRO A 60 0.87 -23.41 -2.51
C PRO A 60 1.56 -24.56 -1.75
N SER A 61 2.87 -24.43 -1.55
CA SER A 61 3.65 -25.39 -0.76
C SER A 61 3.43 -25.18 0.73
N GLU A 62 3.63 -26.20 1.53
CA GLU A 62 3.68 -26.03 3.00
C GLU A 62 4.77 -25.03 3.39
N GLY A 63 5.88 -24.98 2.64
CA GLY A 63 6.96 -24.04 2.85
C GLY A 63 6.55 -22.58 2.64
N LEU A 64 5.65 -22.32 1.69
CA LEU A 64 5.10 -20.98 1.48
C LEU A 64 4.19 -20.55 2.64
N ASP A 65 3.31 -21.47 3.11
CA ASP A 65 2.45 -21.21 4.27
C ASP A 65 3.31 -20.95 5.52
N ASP A 66 4.34 -21.76 5.76
CA ASP A 66 5.28 -21.59 6.86
C ASP A 66 5.99 -20.24 6.80
N SER A 67 6.43 -19.83 5.61
CA SER A 67 7.13 -18.55 5.45
C SER A 67 6.28 -17.35 5.86
N LEU A 68 4.97 -17.37 5.59
CA LEU A 68 4.05 -16.34 6.05
C LEU A 68 3.83 -16.41 7.56
N CYS A 69 3.61 -17.60 8.11
CA CYS A 69 3.39 -17.77 9.56
C CYS A 69 4.61 -17.33 10.36
N ASP A 70 5.82 -17.72 9.92
CA ASP A 70 7.08 -17.32 10.55
C ASP A 70 7.30 -15.81 10.45
N TRP A 71 7.11 -15.22 9.26
CA TRP A 71 7.21 -13.79 9.05
C TRP A 71 6.27 -13.00 9.95
N SER A 72 5.01 -13.41 10.03
CA SER A 72 4.00 -12.78 10.88
C SER A 72 4.38 -12.84 12.36
N ARG A 73 4.79 -14.00 12.84
CA ARG A 73 5.22 -14.19 14.23
C ARG A 73 6.45 -13.34 14.57
N GLU A 74 7.47 -13.35 13.70
CA GLU A 74 8.75 -12.67 13.95
C GLU A 74 8.62 -11.15 13.89
N HIS A 75 7.84 -10.62 12.92
CA HIS A 75 7.77 -9.17 12.71
C HIS A 75 6.61 -8.48 13.43
N TYR A 76 5.52 -9.21 13.67
CA TYR A 76 4.29 -8.61 14.22
C TYR A 76 3.84 -9.28 15.53
N GLY A 77 4.45 -10.39 15.94
CA GLY A 77 4.00 -11.17 17.10
C GLY A 77 2.63 -11.79 16.92
N TRP A 78 2.16 -11.93 15.68
CA TRP A 78 0.86 -12.50 15.38
C TRP A 78 0.98 -13.94 14.90
N GLU A 79 0.41 -14.87 15.66
CA GLU A 79 0.33 -16.30 15.31
C GLU A 79 -0.80 -16.51 14.30
N VAL A 80 -0.48 -16.55 13.03
CA VAL A 80 -1.43 -16.81 11.94
C VAL A 80 -1.72 -18.29 11.84
N PRO A 81 -2.97 -18.76 12.01
CA PRO A 81 -3.33 -20.15 11.76
C PRO A 81 -3.16 -20.49 10.29
N ARG A 82 -2.40 -21.56 9.99
CA ARG A 82 -2.10 -21.96 8.61
C ARG A 82 -3.36 -22.15 7.74
N ASP A 83 -4.43 -22.72 8.32
CA ASP A 83 -5.70 -22.93 7.64
C ASP A 83 -6.51 -21.64 7.41
N SER A 84 -6.08 -20.50 7.97
CA SER A 84 -6.68 -19.19 7.73
C SER A 84 -6.15 -18.48 6.48
N ILE A 85 -5.09 -19.02 5.84
CA ILE A 85 -4.45 -18.41 4.69
C ILE A 85 -5.23 -18.72 3.41
N VAL A 86 -5.52 -17.68 2.63
CA VAL A 86 -6.12 -17.77 1.30
C VAL A 86 -5.22 -17.06 0.30
N TRP A 87 -4.57 -17.80 -0.59
CA TRP A 87 -3.70 -17.23 -1.61
C TRP A 87 -4.51 -16.63 -2.77
N LEU A 88 -4.06 -15.47 -3.28
CA LEU A 88 -4.80 -14.62 -4.19
C LEU A 88 -3.90 -14.05 -5.29
N PRO A 89 -4.47 -13.70 -6.46
CA PRO A 89 -3.72 -13.09 -7.56
C PRO A 89 -3.37 -11.61 -7.32
N GLY A 90 -3.82 -11.01 -6.21
CA GLY A 90 -3.50 -9.63 -5.86
C GLY A 90 -4.50 -9.00 -4.90
N VAL A 91 -4.09 -7.89 -4.28
CA VAL A 91 -4.86 -7.17 -3.25
C VAL A 91 -6.07 -6.44 -3.84
N VAL A 92 -5.91 -5.73 -4.96
CA VAL A 92 -7.04 -4.99 -5.58
C VAL A 92 -8.20 -5.91 -6.00
N PRO A 93 -7.97 -7.05 -6.68
CA PRO A 93 -9.03 -8.03 -6.89
C PRO A 93 -9.68 -8.52 -5.59
N ALA A 94 -8.87 -8.73 -4.53
CA ALA A 94 -9.36 -9.18 -3.23
C ALA A 94 -10.30 -8.16 -2.55
N LEU A 95 -10.05 -6.85 -2.67
CA LEU A 95 -10.94 -5.79 -2.18
C LEU A 95 -12.33 -5.88 -2.83
N HIS A 96 -12.37 -6.07 -4.17
CA HIS A 96 -13.63 -6.22 -4.89
C HIS A 96 -14.35 -7.52 -4.55
N LEU A 97 -13.58 -8.62 -4.45
CA LEU A 97 -14.12 -9.91 -4.06
C LEU A 97 -14.73 -9.86 -2.65
N ALA A 98 -14.04 -9.26 -1.70
CA ALA A 98 -14.54 -9.10 -0.34
C ALA A 98 -15.87 -8.32 -0.30
N SER A 99 -15.95 -7.22 -1.04
CA SER A 99 -17.21 -6.46 -1.17
C SER A 99 -18.33 -7.32 -1.74
N LEU A 100 -18.07 -8.11 -2.78
CA LEU A 100 -19.08 -9.02 -3.38
C LEU A 100 -19.48 -10.16 -2.45
N ALA A 101 -18.49 -10.79 -1.79
CA ALA A 101 -18.67 -11.99 -0.98
C ALA A 101 -19.29 -11.70 0.39
N LEU A 102 -18.95 -10.57 0.97
CA LEU A 102 -19.19 -10.30 2.38
C LEU A 102 -20.31 -9.29 2.64
N THR A 103 -20.86 -8.67 1.59
CA THR A 103 -21.95 -7.70 1.72
C THR A 103 -23.15 -8.05 0.84
N SER A 104 -24.32 -7.60 1.29
CA SER A 104 -25.58 -7.70 0.54
C SER A 104 -25.57 -6.75 -0.66
N PRO A 105 -26.32 -7.05 -1.75
CA PRO A 105 -26.53 -6.09 -2.84
C PRO A 105 -27.11 -4.78 -2.32
N GLY A 106 -26.48 -3.65 -2.68
CA GLY A 106 -26.90 -2.32 -2.23
C GLY A 106 -26.45 -1.94 -0.81
N ALA A 107 -25.73 -2.80 -0.09
CA ALA A 107 -25.16 -2.46 1.22
C ALA A 107 -24.14 -1.32 1.15
N GLY A 108 -23.96 -0.62 2.27
CA GLY A 108 -22.93 0.41 2.43
C GLY A 108 -21.53 -0.19 2.60
N VAL A 109 -20.57 0.40 1.91
CA VAL A 109 -19.14 0.13 2.06
C VAL A 109 -18.47 1.45 2.42
N VAL A 110 -17.95 1.53 3.65
CA VAL A 110 -17.31 2.74 4.17
C VAL A 110 -15.79 2.65 4.09
N THR A 111 -15.14 3.77 3.78
CA THR A 111 -13.68 3.94 3.85
C THR A 111 -13.33 5.37 4.24
N THR A 112 -12.10 5.59 4.67
CA THR A 112 -11.58 6.95 4.94
C THR A 112 -11.04 7.61 3.67
N THR A 113 -10.96 8.94 3.63
CA THR A 113 -10.31 9.73 2.56
C THR A 113 -9.35 10.75 3.17
N PRO A 114 -8.23 11.12 2.48
CA PRO A 114 -7.78 10.60 1.19
C PRO A 114 -7.44 9.11 1.26
N ILE A 115 -7.60 8.38 0.16
CA ILE A 115 -7.32 6.93 0.14
C ILE A 115 -6.85 6.47 -1.25
N TYR A 116 -6.16 5.35 -1.33
CA TYR A 116 -5.75 4.73 -2.57
C TYR A 116 -6.92 4.56 -3.54
N PRO A 117 -6.81 5.04 -4.80
CA PRO A 117 -7.94 5.17 -5.73
C PRO A 117 -8.82 3.93 -5.94
N PRO A 118 -8.30 2.69 -5.93
CA PRO A 118 -9.14 1.50 -6.00
C PRO A 118 -10.20 1.40 -4.90
N PHE A 119 -9.91 1.85 -3.66
CA PHE A 119 -10.88 1.84 -2.55
C PHE A 119 -12.14 2.65 -2.88
N LEU A 120 -11.95 3.83 -3.50
CA LEU A 120 -13.05 4.71 -3.91
C LEU A 120 -13.97 4.07 -4.96
N LYS A 121 -13.47 3.06 -5.68
CA LYS A 121 -14.16 2.42 -6.81
C LYS A 121 -14.80 1.08 -6.44
N VAL A 122 -14.42 0.47 -5.31
CA VAL A 122 -14.91 -0.86 -4.90
C VAL A 122 -16.43 -0.88 -4.82
N ALA A 123 -17.02 0.02 -4.04
CA ALA A 123 -18.46 0.05 -3.83
C ALA A 123 -19.25 0.19 -5.15
N GLN A 124 -18.89 1.17 -5.96
CA GLN A 124 -19.53 1.41 -7.27
C GLN A 124 -19.41 0.20 -8.20
N LYS A 125 -18.20 -0.38 -8.32
CA LYS A 125 -17.96 -1.52 -9.22
C LYS A 125 -18.63 -2.80 -8.78
N THR A 126 -18.97 -2.91 -7.50
CA THR A 126 -19.62 -4.09 -6.92
C THR A 126 -21.12 -3.89 -6.67
N GLY A 127 -21.71 -2.75 -7.08
CA GLY A 127 -23.13 -2.44 -6.89
C GLY A 127 -23.50 -2.19 -5.42
N ARG A 128 -22.59 -1.58 -4.66
CA ARG A 128 -22.73 -1.17 -3.25
C ARG A 128 -22.78 0.35 -3.15
N LEU A 129 -23.22 0.85 -2.00
CA LEU A 129 -23.23 2.28 -1.69
C LEU A 129 -21.86 2.71 -1.15
N ALA A 130 -21.25 3.68 -1.81
CA ALA A 130 -19.98 4.23 -1.35
C ALA A 130 -20.22 5.22 -0.21
N GLN A 131 -19.53 5.03 0.92
CA GLN A 131 -19.56 5.91 2.08
C GLN A 131 -18.14 6.35 2.39
N MET A 132 -17.92 7.67 2.44
CA MET A 132 -16.59 8.24 2.59
C MET A 132 -16.53 9.08 3.87
N ALA A 133 -15.53 8.82 4.70
CA ALA A 133 -15.26 9.59 5.91
C ALA A 133 -13.91 10.32 5.76
N PRO A 134 -13.85 11.64 5.91
CA PRO A 134 -12.57 12.34 5.84
C PRO A 134 -11.70 11.99 7.05
N LEU A 135 -10.40 11.81 6.82
CA LEU A 135 -9.41 11.90 7.89
C LEU A 135 -9.28 13.36 8.34
N ALA A 136 -8.92 13.57 9.60
CA ALA A 136 -8.59 14.90 10.07
C ALA A 136 -7.21 15.33 9.54
N GLU A 137 -7.18 16.49 8.88
CA GLU A 137 -5.93 17.11 8.42
C GLU A 137 -5.01 17.44 9.61
N PRO A 138 -3.69 17.58 9.37
CA PRO A 138 -2.75 18.04 10.39
C PRO A 138 -3.15 19.38 10.98
N GLU A 139 -3.16 19.50 12.30
CA GLU A 139 -3.46 20.77 12.99
C GLU A 139 -2.35 21.82 12.80
N THR A 140 -1.14 21.36 12.59
CA THR A 140 0.03 22.19 12.31
C THR A 140 0.71 21.72 11.03
N GLN A 141 1.39 22.65 10.36
CA GLN A 141 2.15 22.33 9.16
C GLN A 141 3.15 21.19 9.45
N GLY A 142 3.10 20.13 8.65
CA GLY A 142 3.94 18.95 8.83
C GLY A 142 3.50 17.99 9.95
N GLY A 143 2.43 18.30 10.68
CA GLY A 143 1.86 17.42 11.69
C GLY A 143 1.26 16.14 11.08
N PRO A 144 0.91 15.14 11.92
CA PRO A 144 0.35 13.88 11.43
C PRO A 144 -1.13 14.02 11.04
N TRP A 145 -1.55 13.31 10.02
CA TRP A 145 -2.96 13.01 9.74
C TRP A 145 -3.53 12.18 10.89
N ARG A 146 -4.81 12.34 11.18
CA ARG A 146 -5.47 11.67 12.31
C ARG A 146 -6.73 10.95 11.84
N LEU A 147 -7.04 9.86 12.51
CA LEU A 147 -8.34 9.19 12.38
C LEU A 147 -9.40 10.08 13.04
N ASP A 148 -10.41 10.47 12.27
CA ASP A 148 -11.60 11.14 12.76
C ASP A 148 -12.71 10.10 12.96
N LEU A 149 -12.84 9.60 14.17
CA LEU A 149 -13.83 8.58 14.53
C LEU A 149 -15.26 9.13 14.46
N GLU A 150 -15.46 10.42 14.77
CA GLU A 150 -16.78 11.03 14.69
C GLU A 150 -17.24 11.13 13.23
N ALA A 151 -16.34 11.56 12.33
CA ALA A 151 -16.62 11.60 10.90
C ALA A 151 -16.84 10.19 10.32
N LEU A 152 -16.06 9.19 10.79
CA LEU A 152 -16.25 7.81 10.37
C LEU A 152 -17.59 7.24 10.84
N GLU A 153 -17.95 7.47 12.10
CA GLU A 153 -19.24 7.02 12.66
C GLU A 153 -20.43 7.71 11.98
N ALA A 154 -20.31 9.01 11.66
CA ALA A 154 -21.35 9.76 10.95
C ALA A 154 -21.55 9.27 9.50
N ALA A 155 -20.54 8.65 8.88
CA ALA A 155 -20.65 8.08 7.54
C ALA A 155 -21.30 6.68 7.55
N ILE A 156 -21.39 6.02 8.69
CA ILE A 156 -22.03 4.71 8.85
C ILE A 156 -23.54 4.88 8.93
N THR A 157 -24.26 4.07 8.18
CA THR A 157 -25.72 4.00 8.19
C THR A 157 -26.19 2.58 8.55
N PRO A 158 -27.49 2.34 8.79
CA PRO A 158 -27.98 0.98 9.08
C PRO A 158 -27.72 -0.04 7.95
N GLU A 159 -27.46 0.43 6.73
CA GLU A 159 -27.14 -0.41 5.57
C GLU A 159 -25.64 -0.69 5.43
N THR A 160 -24.77 -0.09 6.25
CA THR A 160 -23.31 -0.30 6.19
C THR A 160 -22.95 -1.68 6.71
N GLU A 161 -22.28 -2.49 5.88
CA GLU A 161 -21.89 -3.85 6.24
C GLU A 161 -20.35 -4.02 6.25
N LEU A 162 -19.59 -3.14 5.55
CA LEU A 162 -18.17 -3.34 5.34
C LEU A 162 -17.38 -2.05 5.51
N LEU A 163 -16.29 -2.13 6.29
CA LEU A 163 -15.22 -1.13 6.33
C LEU A 163 -14.04 -1.61 5.49
N LEU A 164 -13.61 -0.79 4.53
CA LEU A 164 -12.32 -0.95 3.86
C LEU A 164 -11.28 -0.08 4.56
N TRP A 165 -10.30 -0.70 5.17
CA TRP A 165 -9.26 -0.08 5.97
C TRP A 165 -7.88 -0.22 5.34
N CYS A 166 -7.06 0.83 5.37
CA CYS A 166 -5.70 0.83 4.84
C CYS A 166 -4.69 1.08 5.98
N HIS A 167 -3.79 0.12 6.22
CA HIS A 167 -2.88 0.16 7.33
C HIS A 167 -1.57 -0.62 7.05
N PRO A 168 -0.41 0.06 6.92
CA PRO A 168 -0.17 1.51 6.94
C PRO A 168 -0.89 2.26 5.83
N HIS A 169 -1.20 3.53 6.08
CA HIS A 169 -2.13 4.29 5.26
C HIS A 169 -1.48 4.88 4.00
N ASN A 170 -2.07 4.64 2.85
CA ASN A 170 -1.73 5.24 1.56
C ASN A 170 -2.88 6.17 1.13
N PRO A 171 -2.64 7.50 0.99
CA PRO A 171 -1.36 8.13 0.66
C PRO A 171 -0.59 8.77 1.82
N THR A 172 -1.15 8.89 3.02
CA THR A 172 -0.59 9.75 4.08
C THR A 172 0.66 9.19 4.77
N GLY A 173 0.97 7.90 4.57
CA GLY A 173 2.09 7.22 5.22
C GLY A 173 1.91 7.00 6.72
N ARG A 174 0.68 7.17 7.25
CA ARG A 174 0.41 6.93 8.68
C ARG A 174 0.53 5.46 9.05
N VAL A 175 1.18 5.21 10.19
CA VAL A 175 1.03 3.97 10.96
C VAL A 175 0.10 4.29 12.11
N TRP A 176 -1.05 3.63 12.15
CA TRP A 176 -2.04 3.86 13.19
C TRP A 176 -1.54 3.27 14.51
N ARG A 177 -1.68 4.04 15.60
CA ARG A 177 -1.27 3.60 16.94
C ARG A 177 -2.26 2.61 17.51
N GLU A 178 -1.82 1.87 18.50
CA GLU A 178 -2.62 0.84 19.17
C GLU A 178 -3.95 1.42 19.68
N GLU A 179 -3.92 2.59 20.33
CA GLU A 179 -5.12 3.25 20.84
C GLU A 179 -6.09 3.69 19.74
N GLU A 180 -5.55 4.10 18.57
CA GLU A 180 -6.38 4.46 17.41
C GLU A 180 -7.04 3.22 16.79
N LEU A 181 -6.33 2.09 16.78
CA LEU A 181 -6.85 0.81 16.29
C LEU A 181 -7.85 0.17 17.25
N GLU A 182 -7.63 0.28 18.56
CA GLU A 182 -8.58 -0.16 19.59
C GLU A 182 -9.90 0.61 19.48
N ALA A 183 -9.84 1.94 19.37
CA ALA A 183 -11.03 2.78 19.20
C ALA A 183 -11.77 2.48 17.88
N LEU A 184 -11.04 2.16 16.80
CA LEU A 184 -11.63 1.67 15.55
C LEU A 184 -12.31 0.31 15.75
N ALA A 185 -11.68 -0.60 16.49
CA ALA A 185 -12.24 -1.92 16.77
C ALA A 185 -13.56 -1.83 17.55
N GLU A 186 -13.63 -0.93 18.55
CA GLU A 186 -14.87 -0.67 19.28
C GLU A 186 -15.99 -0.15 18.38
N LEU A 187 -15.65 0.73 17.43
CA LEU A 187 -16.62 1.24 16.45
C LEU A 187 -17.10 0.12 15.52
N VAL A 188 -16.19 -0.70 15.00
CA VAL A 188 -16.50 -1.87 14.17
C VAL A 188 -17.43 -2.85 14.88
N GLU A 189 -17.16 -3.15 16.15
CA GLU A 189 -17.99 -4.04 16.97
C GLU A 189 -19.38 -3.44 17.26
N ARG A 190 -19.44 -2.14 17.58
CA ARG A 190 -20.69 -1.43 17.89
C ARG A 190 -21.65 -1.43 16.70
N HIS A 191 -21.14 -1.29 15.50
CA HIS A 191 -21.91 -1.24 14.25
C HIS A 191 -22.00 -2.58 13.53
N ASP A 192 -21.51 -3.66 14.12
CA ASP A 192 -21.50 -5.03 13.57
C ASP A 192 -20.89 -5.13 12.15
N LEU A 193 -19.84 -4.34 11.88
CA LEU A 193 -19.19 -4.30 10.58
C LEU A 193 -18.24 -5.47 10.37
N LEU A 194 -18.10 -5.89 9.11
CA LEU A 194 -16.94 -6.64 8.65
C LEU A 194 -15.83 -5.67 8.21
N VAL A 195 -14.58 -6.11 8.27
CA VAL A 195 -13.42 -5.27 7.90
C VAL A 195 -12.57 -5.99 6.87
N VAL A 196 -12.16 -5.26 5.84
CA VAL A 196 -11.01 -5.64 5.00
C VAL A 196 -9.87 -4.70 5.35
N SER A 197 -8.83 -5.24 5.97
CA SER A 197 -7.62 -4.50 6.32
C SER A 197 -6.56 -4.75 5.24
N ASP A 198 -6.31 -3.74 4.41
CA ASP A 198 -5.21 -3.76 3.44
C ASP A 198 -3.91 -3.36 4.15
N GLU A 199 -3.09 -4.37 4.45
CA GLU A 199 -1.83 -4.22 5.18
C GLU A 199 -0.61 -4.43 4.27
N LEU A 200 -0.76 -4.12 2.99
CA LEU A 200 0.23 -4.30 1.94
C LEU A 200 1.56 -3.57 2.19
N HIS A 201 1.54 -2.51 3.00
CA HIS A 201 2.70 -1.72 3.37
C HIS A 201 3.25 -2.04 4.78
N ALA A 202 2.78 -3.09 5.43
CA ALA A 202 3.15 -3.46 6.80
C ALA A 202 4.67 -3.52 7.03
N ASP A 203 5.41 -4.10 6.08
CA ASP A 203 6.86 -4.29 6.16
C ASP A 203 7.69 -3.02 5.88
N LEU A 204 7.04 -1.93 5.49
CA LEU A 204 7.67 -0.68 5.03
C LEU A 204 7.55 0.44 6.07
N VAL A 205 7.61 0.11 7.35
CA VAL A 205 7.66 1.12 8.43
C VAL A 205 9.06 1.74 8.45
N VAL A 206 9.16 3.00 7.99
CA VAL A 206 10.41 3.75 7.89
C VAL A 206 10.74 4.53 9.17
N ALA A 207 9.72 4.93 9.95
CA ALA A 207 9.91 5.65 11.20
C ALA A 207 10.38 4.71 12.32
N PRO A 208 11.53 4.96 12.98
CA PRO A 208 12.04 4.08 14.03
C PRO A 208 11.14 3.98 15.27
N THR A 209 10.27 4.96 15.48
CA THR A 209 9.36 5.05 16.63
C THR A 209 7.99 4.45 16.40
N ALA A 210 7.71 4.02 15.16
CA ALA A 210 6.43 3.40 14.80
C ALA A 210 6.61 1.89 14.61
N ARG A 211 5.55 1.14 14.90
CA ARG A 211 5.46 -0.30 14.59
C ARG A 211 4.12 -0.59 13.95
N HIS A 212 4.11 -1.48 12.98
CA HIS A 212 2.86 -2.02 12.47
C HIS A 212 2.26 -3.01 13.46
N ILE A 213 0.95 -2.93 13.66
CA ILE A 213 0.16 -3.86 14.45
C ILE A 213 -0.95 -4.37 13.52
N PRO A 214 -0.95 -5.65 13.13
CA PRO A 214 -2.03 -6.18 12.31
C PRO A 214 -3.37 -5.98 13.00
N LEU A 215 -4.35 -5.39 12.31
CA LEU A 215 -5.62 -5.04 12.91
C LEU A 215 -6.30 -6.26 13.55
N ALA A 216 -6.26 -7.40 12.89
CA ALA A 216 -6.84 -8.66 13.37
C ALA A 216 -6.11 -9.24 14.60
N SER A 217 -4.89 -8.79 14.92
CA SER A 217 -4.14 -9.29 16.09
C SER A 217 -4.58 -8.67 17.42
N LEU A 218 -5.39 -7.60 17.39
CA LEU A 218 -5.83 -6.90 18.61
C LEU A 218 -6.77 -7.75 19.50
N SER A 219 -7.66 -8.53 18.90
CA SER A 219 -8.56 -9.41 19.62
C SER A 219 -9.14 -10.53 18.76
N GLU A 220 -9.51 -11.66 19.37
CA GLU A 220 -10.21 -12.75 18.67
C GLU A 220 -11.55 -12.28 18.07
N ARG A 221 -12.26 -11.38 18.75
CA ARG A 221 -13.53 -10.83 18.26
C ARG A 221 -13.37 -10.02 16.99
N LEU A 222 -12.33 -9.22 16.94
CA LEU A 222 -12.01 -8.43 15.74
C LEU A 222 -11.47 -9.33 14.63
N ALA A 223 -10.60 -10.29 14.95
CA ALA A 223 -10.08 -11.28 14.01
C ALA A 223 -11.19 -12.05 13.29
N ALA A 224 -12.26 -12.41 14.01
CA ALA A 224 -13.43 -13.10 13.43
C ALA A 224 -14.23 -12.25 12.42
N ARG A 225 -13.96 -10.95 12.34
CA ARG A 225 -14.62 -9.99 11.43
C ARG A 225 -13.69 -9.46 10.35
N CYS A 226 -12.40 -9.82 10.40
CA CYS A 226 -11.39 -9.27 9.52
C CYS A 226 -11.01 -10.20 8.38
N VAL A 227 -10.76 -9.57 7.23
CA VAL A 227 -10.00 -10.09 6.11
C VAL A 227 -8.73 -9.24 6.04
N THR A 228 -7.60 -9.76 6.51
CA THR A 228 -6.31 -9.07 6.42
C THR A 228 -5.63 -9.41 5.12
N LEU A 229 -5.31 -8.40 4.30
CA LEU A 229 -4.67 -8.58 3.00
C LEU A 229 -3.17 -8.24 3.10
N TRP A 230 -2.32 -9.19 2.71
CA TRP A 230 -0.86 -9.03 2.66
C TRP A 230 -0.29 -9.45 1.30
N ALA A 231 0.85 -8.84 0.95
CA ALA A 231 1.66 -9.28 -0.17
C ALA A 231 3.11 -8.76 -0.02
N PRO A 232 4.12 -9.50 -0.45
CA PRO A 232 5.50 -9.04 -0.48
C PRO A 232 5.76 -8.02 -1.58
N SER A 233 4.77 -7.75 -2.42
CA SER A 233 4.91 -7.05 -3.71
C SER A 233 5.43 -5.61 -3.58
N LYS A 234 5.04 -4.89 -2.52
CA LYS A 234 5.51 -3.52 -2.27
C LYS A 234 6.85 -3.49 -1.57
N THR A 235 7.04 -4.38 -0.62
CA THR A 235 8.28 -4.48 0.17
C THR A 235 9.45 -4.93 -0.70
N PHE A 236 9.25 -5.96 -1.51
CA PHE A 236 10.31 -6.62 -2.27
C PHE A 236 10.27 -6.34 -3.78
N ASN A 237 9.50 -5.34 -4.18
CA ASN A 237 9.41 -4.87 -5.58
C ASN A 237 9.00 -5.97 -6.57
N THR A 238 8.00 -6.77 -6.23
CA THR A 238 7.52 -7.93 -7.01
C THR A 238 6.09 -7.78 -7.52
N ALA A 239 5.58 -6.54 -7.63
CA ALA A 239 4.18 -6.28 -8.00
C ALA A 239 3.75 -6.90 -9.35
N GLY A 240 4.66 -6.99 -10.31
CA GLY A 240 4.43 -7.61 -11.61
C GLY A 240 4.21 -9.13 -11.56
N LEU A 241 4.52 -9.80 -10.44
CA LEU A 241 4.30 -11.23 -10.25
C LEU A 241 2.88 -11.56 -9.74
N THR A 242 2.06 -10.55 -9.44
CA THR A 242 0.64 -10.69 -9.11
C THR A 242 0.34 -11.81 -8.11
N PHE A 243 0.84 -11.66 -6.88
CA PHE A 243 0.65 -12.63 -5.81
C PHE A 243 0.40 -11.93 -4.47
N ALA A 244 -0.59 -12.41 -3.71
CA ALA A 244 -1.00 -11.88 -2.42
C ALA A 244 -1.66 -12.97 -1.58
N CYS A 245 -1.99 -12.65 -0.33
CA CYS A 245 -2.82 -13.49 0.50
C CYS A 245 -3.87 -12.69 1.26
N ALA A 246 -4.92 -13.39 1.68
CA ALA A 246 -5.82 -12.96 2.74
C ALA A 246 -5.64 -13.90 3.94
N VAL A 247 -5.58 -13.34 5.14
CA VAL A 247 -5.69 -14.10 6.40
C VAL A 247 -7.11 -13.88 6.93
N ILE A 248 -7.87 -14.99 7.04
CA ILE A 248 -9.27 -14.98 7.46
C ILE A 248 -9.45 -16.08 8.52
N THR A 249 -9.41 -15.71 9.77
CA THR A 249 -9.40 -16.68 10.88
C THR A 249 -10.77 -17.34 11.09
N ASP A 250 -11.88 -16.62 10.91
CA ASP A 250 -13.21 -17.21 11.01
C ASP A 250 -13.52 -18.13 9.82
N PRO A 251 -13.83 -19.41 10.05
CA PRO A 251 -14.03 -20.37 8.97
C PRO A 251 -15.28 -20.10 8.13
N LYS A 252 -16.32 -19.44 8.70
CA LYS A 252 -17.53 -19.11 7.94
C LYS A 252 -17.29 -17.92 7.02
N LEU A 253 -16.59 -16.90 7.53
CA LEU A 253 -16.18 -15.75 6.74
C LEU A 253 -15.26 -16.18 5.59
N ARG A 254 -14.28 -17.06 5.89
CA ARG A 254 -13.37 -17.64 4.91
C ARG A 254 -14.12 -18.46 3.84
N ALA A 255 -15.10 -19.27 4.23
CA ALA A 255 -15.90 -20.05 3.28
C ALA A 255 -16.73 -19.15 2.36
N ARG A 256 -17.32 -18.06 2.87
CA ARG A 256 -18.04 -17.06 2.04
C ARG A 256 -17.08 -16.41 1.04
N PHE A 257 -15.90 -15.97 1.50
CA PHE A 257 -14.91 -15.32 0.66
C PHE A 257 -14.39 -16.26 -0.44
N THR A 258 -13.96 -17.46 -0.08
CA THR A 258 -13.43 -18.44 -1.05
C THR A 258 -14.49 -18.98 -2.00
N GLY A 259 -15.72 -19.14 -1.52
CA GLY A 259 -16.86 -19.54 -2.35
C GLY A 259 -17.15 -18.52 -3.47
N ALA A 260 -17.07 -17.23 -3.16
CA ALA A 260 -17.22 -16.17 -4.15
C ALA A 260 -16.02 -16.02 -5.10
N ALA A 261 -14.81 -16.41 -4.66
CA ALA A 261 -13.63 -16.41 -5.50
C ALA A 261 -13.71 -17.44 -6.63
N ASN A 262 -14.41 -18.54 -6.39
CA ASN A 262 -14.51 -19.66 -7.33
C ASN A 262 -15.16 -19.21 -8.64
N GLY A 263 -14.43 -19.37 -9.73
CA GLY A 263 -14.87 -18.94 -11.08
C GLY A 263 -14.72 -17.43 -11.37
N LEU A 264 -14.37 -16.59 -10.39
CA LEU A 264 -14.10 -15.17 -10.57
C LEU A 264 -12.59 -14.84 -10.54
N MET A 265 -11.82 -15.55 -9.70
CA MET A 265 -10.39 -15.34 -9.56
C MET A 265 -9.62 -16.41 -10.34
N PRO A 266 -8.57 -16.05 -11.07
CA PRO A 266 -7.64 -17.04 -11.63
C PRO A 266 -6.84 -17.71 -10.49
N ASP A 267 -6.32 -18.90 -10.79
CA ASP A 267 -5.33 -19.54 -9.92
C ASP A 267 -4.07 -18.66 -9.75
N THR A 268 -3.40 -18.83 -8.64
CA THR A 268 -2.23 -18.05 -8.30
C THR A 268 -1.02 -18.40 -9.16
N ASN A 269 -0.20 -17.38 -9.46
CA ASN A 269 0.96 -17.47 -10.32
C ASN A 269 2.10 -18.26 -9.65
N VAL A 270 2.57 -19.32 -10.30
CA VAL A 270 3.64 -20.19 -9.77
C VAL A 270 4.97 -19.45 -9.55
N LEU A 271 5.28 -18.42 -10.34
CA LEU A 271 6.45 -17.57 -10.13
C LEU A 271 6.23 -16.63 -8.94
N GLY A 272 5.01 -16.16 -8.74
CA GLY A 272 4.62 -15.39 -7.57
C GLY A 272 4.78 -16.18 -6.27
N MET A 273 4.42 -17.47 -6.26
CA MET A 273 4.64 -18.36 -5.12
C MET A 273 6.13 -18.47 -4.77
N ALA A 274 6.97 -18.80 -5.75
CA ALA A 274 8.41 -18.96 -5.55
C ALA A 274 9.08 -17.65 -5.06
N ALA A 275 8.72 -16.54 -5.66
CA ALA A 275 9.22 -15.22 -5.28
C ALA A 275 8.81 -14.85 -3.86
N THR A 276 7.57 -15.13 -3.48
CA THR A 276 7.02 -14.79 -2.16
C THR A 276 7.68 -15.61 -1.05
N GLU A 277 7.81 -16.93 -1.24
CA GLU A 277 8.48 -17.80 -0.28
C GLU A 277 9.93 -17.36 -0.06
N ALA A 278 10.68 -17.09 -1.15
CA ALA A 278 12.06 -16.62 -1.06
C ALA A 278 12.17 -15.23 -0.40
N ALA A 279 11.22 -14.32 -0.67
CA ALA A 279 11.19 -12.99 -0.09
C ALA A 279 11.03 -13.04 1.44
N TRP A 280 10.07 -13.81 1.95
CA TRP A 280 9.83 -13.93 3.39
C TRP A 280 10.88 -14.78 4.12
N ARG A 281 11.48 -15.78 3.47
CA ARG A 281 12.53 -16.59 4.11
C ARG A 281 13.90 -15.91 4.16
N GLU A 282 14.27 -15.17 3.12
CA GLU A 282 15.65 -14.70 2.95
C GLU A 282 15.73 -13.18 2.66
N GLY A 283 14.60 -12.47 2.53
CA GLY A 283 14.58 -11.07 2.11
C GLY A 283 14.84 -10.06 3.22
N GLU A 284 14.82 -10.46 4.50
CA GLU A 284 14.93 -9.54 5.64
C GLU A 284 16.19 -8.67 5.61
N PRO A 285 17.40 -9.20 5.35
CA PRO A 285 18.60 -8.33 5.28
C PRO A 285 18.48 -7.26 4.19
N TRP A 286 17.89 -7.59 3.05
CA TRP A 286 17.65 -6.65 1.96
C TRP A 286 16.62 -5.58 2.37
N ARG A 287 15.53 -5.98 3.04
CA ARG A 287 14.50 -5.07 3.55
C ARG A 287 15.07 -4.07 4.55
N GLN A 288 15.95 -4.51 5.46
CA GLN A 288 16.58 -3.63 6.44
C GLN A 288 17.45 -2.55 5.78
N GLU A 289 18.22 -2.90 4.74
CA GLU A 289 18.99 -1.92 3.97
C GLU A 289 18.08 -0.99 3.18
N LEU A 290 17.02 -1.53 2.54
CA LEU A 290 16.02 -0.72 1.85
C LEU A 290 15.42 0.35 2.79
N LEU A 291 15.03 -0.03 4.01
CA LEU A 291 14.48 0.92 4.98
C LEU A 291 15.48 2.02 5.34
N GLY A 292 16.78 1.72 5.36
CA GLY A 292 17.84 2.72 5.49
C GLY A 292 17.84 3.72 4.33
N VAL A 293 17.85 3.19 3.10
CA VAL A 293 17.82 4.01 1.87
C VAL A 293 16.55 4.86 1.78
N LEU A 294 15.40 4.31 2.16
CA LEU A 294 14.15 5.06 2.16
C LEU A 294 14.16 6.20 3.19
N ARG A 295 14.76 6.00 4.36
CA ARG A 295 14.94 7.08 5.35
C ARG A 295 15.83 8.20 4.81
N ASP A 296 16.96 7.85 4.19
CA ASP A 296 17.88 8.82 3.60
C ASP A 296 17.23 9.62 2.46
N ASN A 297 16.41 8.95 1.62
CA ASN A 297 15.66 9.59 0.57
C ASN A 297 14.54 10.50 1.12
N LEU A 298 13.90 10.09 2.21
CA LEU A 298 12.88 10.89 2.88
C LEU A 298 13.49 12.15 3.52
N ASP A 299 14.66 12.04 4.13
CA ASP A 299 15.41 13.19 4.69
C ASP A 299 15.79 14.18 3.58
N LEU A 300 16.24 13.66 2.43
CA LEU A 300 16.50 14.49 1.25
C LEU A 300 15.24 15.23 0.80
N LEU A 301 14.12 14.52 0.63
CA LEU A 301 12.84 15.12 0.23
C LEU A 301 12.39 16.20 1.22
N GLU A 302 12.45 15.94 2.52
CA GLU A 302 12.13 16.94 3.55
C GLU A 302 12.98 18.20 3.45
N SER A 303 14.27 18.04 3.17
CA SER A 303 15.19 19.18 3.02
C SER A 303 14.82 20.08 1.84
N HIS A 304 14.22 19.53 0.78
CA HIS A 304 13.68 20.28 -0.35
C HIS A 304 12.34 20.93 -0.01
N VAL A 305 11.39 20.14 0.53
CA VAL A 305 10.06 20.65 0.93
C VAL A 305 10.17 21.82 1.90
N ALA A 306 11.13 21.81 2.81
CA ALA A 306 11.36 22.92 3.75
C ALA A 306 11.72 24.26 3.08
N ARG A 307 12.19 24.24 1.83
CA ARG A 307 12.53 25.43 1.04
C ARG A 307 11.44 25.83 0.04
N TRP A 308 10.42 25.00 -0.16
CA TRP A 308 9.36 25.23 -1.13
C TRP A 308 8.26 26.10 -0.54
N ASP A 309 7.90 27.11 -1.28
CA ASP A 309 6.86 28.05 -0.85
C ASP A 309 5.46 27.44 -0.99
N GLY A 310 4.70 27.55 0.08
CA GLY A 310 3.31 27.08 0.11
C GLY A 310 3.14 25.58 0.02
N VAL A 311 4.22 24.80 0.15
CA VAL A 311 4.20 23.34 0.18
C VAL A 311 4.38 22.83 1.61
N SER A 312 3.65 21.80 1.96
CA SER A 312 3.86 21.09 3.23
C SER A 312 3.68 19.58 3.08
N MET A 313 4.29 18.84 3.98
CA MET A 313 4.26 17.37 4.01
C MET A 313 4.22 16.89 5.45
N SER A 314 3.27 16.00 5.76
CA SER A 314 3.41 15.16 6.96
C SER A 314 4.48 14.11 6.69
N ARG A 315 5.50 14.01 7.57
CA ARG A 315 6.53 12.97 7.40
C ARG A 315 5.87 11.60 7.45
N PRO A 316 5.95 10.79 6.39
CA PRO A 316 5.39 9.44 6.41
C PRO A 316 6.12 8.55 7.42
N GLN A 317 5.36 7.78 8.18
CA GLN A 317 5.87 6.79 9.12
C GLN A 317 6.13 5.43 8.45
N ALA A 318 5.46 5.20 7.34
CA ALA A 318 5.60 3.99 6.51
C ALA A 318 5.44 4.31 5.03
N THR A 319 5.66 3.32 4.20
CA THR A 319 5.64 3.36 2.74
C THR A 319 6.89 4.04 2.16
N TYR A 320 6.94 4.14 0.84
CA TYR A 320 7.89 4.96 0.08
C TYR A 320 7.17 6.05 -0.70
N LEU A 321 6.04 6.52 -0.14
CA LEU A 321 5.13 7.47 -0.76
C LEU A 321 4.97 8.68 0.18
N ALA A 322 5.18 9.87 -0.36
CA ALA A 322 5.02 11.13 0.36
C ALA A 322 3.77 11.86 -0.15
N TRP A 323 3.01 12.44 0.77
CA TRP A 323 1.78 13.16 0.50
C TRP A 323 1.99 14.64 0.74
N LEU A 324 2.02 15.42 -0.36
CA LEU A 324 2.39 16.83 -0.36
C LEU A 324 1.14 17.71 -0.55
N ASP A 325 0.92 18.64 0.37
CA ASP A 325 -0.07 19.71 0.22
C ASP A 325 0.50 20.82 -0.65
N MET A 326 -0.07 21.00 -1.83
CA MET A 326 0.34 22.01 -2.82
C MET A 326 -0.68 23.16 -2.95
N ARG A 327 -1.72 23.18 -2.12
CA ARG A 327 -2.83 24.15 -2.24
C ARG A 327 -2.39 25.62 -2.16
N LYS A 328 -1.24 25.89 -1.55
CA LYS A 328 -0.67 27.23 -1.38
C LYS A 328 0.59 27.48 -2.23
N ALA A 329 0.99 26.51 -3.07
CA ALA A 329 2.21 26.58 -3.86
C ALA A 329 2.10 27.43 -5.12
N GLY A 330 0.94 28.02 -5.42
CA GLY A 330 0.75 28.85 -6.61
C GLY A 330 0.81 28.07 -7.94
N LEU A 331 0.42 26.78 -7.92
CA LEU A 331 0.46 25.88 -9.08
C LEU A 331 -0.92 25.73 -9.77
N GLY A 332 -1.91 26.56 -9.43
CA GLY A 332 -3.26 26.46 -9.98
C GLY A 332 -4.09 25.32 -9.39
N GLU A 333 -5.15 24.92 -10.12
CA GLU A 333 -6.11 23.92 -9.66
C GLU A 333 -5.58 22.48 -9.73
N SER A 334 -4.62 22.23 -10.61
CA SER A 334 -4.01 20.90 -10.83
C SER A 334 -2.47 20.95 -10.64
N PRO A 335 -1.97 20.94 -9.39
CA PRO A 335 -0.53 20.99 -9.12
C PRO A 335 0.24 19.88 -9.84
N GLN A 336 -0.32 18.70 -9.95
CA GLN A 336 0.29 17.56 -10.64
C GLN A 336 0.55 17.87 -12.11
N GLN A 337 -0.43 18.47 -12.80
CA GLN A 337 -0.29 18.82 -14.23
C GLN A 337 0.77 19.91 -14.43
N THR A 338 0.77 20.92 -13.57
CA THR A 338 1.76 22.01 -13.63
C THR A 338 3.19 21.47 -13.42
N LEU A 339 3.40 20.58 -12.44
CA LEU A 339 4.72 19.97 -12.21
C LEU A 339 5.16 19.07 -13.37
N LEU A 340 4.22 18.39 -14.03
CA LEU A 340 4.51 17.61 -15.22
C LEU A 340 4.94 18.50 -16.39
N GLU A 341 4.25 19.59 -16.64
CA GLU A 341 4.47 20.48 -17.80
C GLU A 341 5.66 21.44 -17.63
N GLU A 342 5.89 21.92 -16.42
CA GLU A 342 6.91 22.94 -16.14
C GLU A 342 8.20 22.38 -15.54
N CYS A 343 8.14 21.16 -14.93
CA CYS A 343 9.29 20.58 -14.24
C CYS A 343 9.71 19.21 -14.81
N ASP A 344 8.99 18.63 -15.77
CA ASP A 344 9.21 17.28 -16.27
C ASP A 344 9.20 16.21 -15.15
N VAL A 345 8.35 16.39 -14.13
CA VAL A 345 8.19 15.45 -13.02
C VAL A 345 6.75 14.97 -12.94
N ALA A 346 6.55 13.66 -13.15
CA ALA A 346 5.23 13.05 -13.10
C ALA A 346 4.94 12.53 -11.68
N LEU A 347 3.90 13.07 -11.03
CA LEU A 347 3.40 12.68 -9.71
C LEU A 347 1.98 12.10 -9.82
N SER A 348 1.42 11.53 -8.75
CA SER A 348 -0.01 11.19 -8.73
C SER A 348 -0.83 12.40 -8.29
N ASP A 349 -1.96 12.63 -8.96
CA ASP A 349 -2.89 13.70 -8.59
C ASP A 349 -3.67 13.32 -7.31
N GLY A 350 -3.74 14.25 -6.38
CA GLY A 350 -4.52 14.10 -5.15
C GLY A 350 -6.02 13.95 -5.38
N ALA A 351 -6.53 14.51 -6.47
CA ALA A 351 -7.94 14.34 -6.85
C ALA A 351 -8.32 12.88 -7.05
N ASP A 352 -7.41 12.04 -7.57
CA ASP A 352 -7.63 10.59 -7.72
C ASP A 352 -7.81 9.88 -6.37
N PHE A 353 -7.27 10.45 -5.28
CA PHE A 353 -7.38 9.95 -3.91
C PHE A 353 -8.56 10.53 -3.14
N GLY A 354 -9.39 11.35 -3.80
CA GLY A 354 -10.49 12.08 -3.19
C GLY A 354 -10.05 13.37 -2.46
N TRP A 355 -8.85 13.90 -2.74
CA TRP A 355 -8.28 15.07 -2.04
C TRP A 355 -7.54 16.01 -3.02
N PRO A 356 -8.25 16.87 -3.76
CA PRO A 356 -7.64 17.76 -4.76
C PRO A 356 -6.68 18.77 -4.12
N GLY A 357 -5.70 19.23 -4.91
CA GLY A 357 -4.68 20.20 -4.48
C GLY A 357 -3.49 19.55 -3.76
N PHE A 358 -3.52 18.24 -3.56
CA PHE A 358 -2.38 17.44 -3.09
C PHE A 358 -1.74 16.66 -4.24
N VAL A 359 -0.52 16.21 -4.02
CA VAL A 359 0.14 15.24 -4.91
C VAL A 359 0.81 14.14 -4.09
N ARG A 360 0.89 12.92 -4.66
CA ARG A 360 1.65 11.84 -4.06
C ARG A 360 2.94 11.62 -4.84
N LEU A 361 4.08 11.70 -4.14
CA LEU A 361 5.42 11.48 -4.66
C LEU A 361 5.96 10.13 -4.17
N ASN A 362 6.45 9.30 -5.10
CA ASN A 362 7.15 8.06 -4.80
C ASN A 362 8.66 8.35 -4.65
N TYR A 363 9.21 8.18 -3.44
CA TYR A 363 10.65 8.33 -3.16
C TYR A 363 11.41 6.99 -3.11
N GLY A 364 10.78 5.89 -3.51
CA GLY A 364 11.38 4.56 -3.65
C GLY A 364 12.19 4.43 -4.95
N THR A 365 13.15 5.30 -5.15
CA THR A 365 14.05 5.35 -6.32
C THR A 365 15.48 5.62 -5.87
N THR A 366 16.47 5.52 -6.78
CA THR A 366 17.85 5.82 -6.41
C THR A 366 17.99 7.30 -6.03
N ARG A 367 18.92 7.58 -5.10
CA ARG A 367 19.16 8.94 -4.64
C ARG A 367 19.41 9.92 -5.79
N VAL A 368 20.17 9.50 -6.81
CA VAL A 368 20.50 10.34 -7.97
C VAL A 368 19.25 10.69 -8.78
N GLN A 369 18.33 9.74 -8.95
CA GLN A 369 17.07 9.98 -9.67
C GLN A 369 16.13 10.88 -8.87
N LEU A 370 16.03 10.65 -7.56
CA LEU A 370 15.23 11.49 -6.67
C LEU A 370 15.78 12.93 -6.64
N GLU A 371 17.09 13.09 -6.43
CA GLU A 371 17.74 14.40 -6.39
C GLU A 371 17.54 15.19 -7.69
N LYS A 372 17.64 14.54 -8.84
CA LYS A 372 17.35 15.16 -10.13
C LYS A 372 15.91 15.68 -10.20
N ALA A 373 14.91 14.87 -9.82
CA ALA A 373 13.51 15.30 -9.82
C ALA A 373 13.26 16.47 -8.86
N LEU A 374 13.85 16.40 -7.65
CA LEU A 374 13.69 17.46 -6.66
C LEU A 374 14.33 18.78 -7.11
N GLN A 375 15.49 18.74 -7.77
CA GLN A 375 16.13 19.91 -8.37
C GLN A 375 15.27 20.54 -9.48
N GLN A 376 14.64 19.73 -10.33
CA GLN A 376 13.70 20.22 -11.35
C GLN A 376 12.50 20.92 -10.70
N MET A 377 11.99 20.39 -9.57
CA MET A 377 10.90 21.02 -8.83
C MET A 377 11.35 22.29 -8.07
N ASP A 378 12.60 22.35 -7.59
CA ASP A 378 13.17 23.51 -6.89
C ASP A 378 13.07 24.78 -7.74
N GLU A 379 13.35 24.70 -9.04
CA GLU A 379 13.33 25.84 -9.97
C GLU A 379 11.95 26.52 -10.02
N ARG A 380 10.90 25.76 -9.77
CA ARG A 380 9.51 26.24 -9.81
C ARG A 380 8.94 26.59 -8.42
N LEU A 381 9.38 25.89 -7.38
CA LEU A 381 8.78 25.96 -6.03
C LEU A 381 9.56 26.81 -5.04
N GLN A 382 10.84 27.11 -5.31
CA GLN A 382 11.60 28.07 -4.50
C GLN A 382 11.29 29.49 -4.98
N LYS A 383 11.01 30.41 -4.05
CA LYS A 383 11.04 31.82 -4.36
C LYS A 383 12.46 32.28 -4.59
N GLY A 384 12.66 33.01 -5.67
CA GLY A 384 13.86 33.79 -5.87
C GLY A 384 14.00 34.94 -4.86
#